data_452bc539173fa0151390bf51c4eae1cc
#
_entry.id   452bc539173fa0151390bf51c4eae1cc
#
_cell.length_a   1.000
_cell.length_b   1.000
_cell.length_c   1.000
_cell.angle_alpha   90.00
_cell.angle_beta   90.00
_cell.angle_gamma   90.00
#
_symmetry.space_group_name_H-M   'P 1'
#
loop_
_entity.id
_entity.type
_entity.pdbx_description
1 polymer ?
#
loop_
_entity_poly.entity_id
_entity_poly.type
_entity_poly.pdbx_seq_one_letter_code
_entity_poly.pdbx_strand_id
1 'polypeptide(L)'
;VRGNTVAIVNADLLQGVIAWKSTDGGTTFKRIIVDTFRYAPWTGKQLMTDTPFTNDGTCDVIIDKNNNLHVFWGLGRVLDDDTTDQSYSFYPGLQGIMHWSEATDKTSLIASGAAFDADGDGVNKMEQPTYSALSSGNVPSGMSTVARLGNTSCMRQPSSAIDANGNIFCLYSVPVELDISDLGANFRDIGIVYSTDGGATWSESQNVTQVIGKEDDFASTCRVADGFVHMHWQQDEIAGTNLQNNSSSFGNHPVVLNVINYQAIPVSEILAGKIGIASVDQPNVGEVMVVNQNYPNPFSNSTKVLVYLTNPGDVTLEVRNAMGALVQTQKHN
;
A
#
# COMPACT_ATOMS: atom_id res chain seq x y z
N VAL A 1 -15.13 2.40 17.06
CA VAL A 1 -15.83 2.36 18.34
C VAL A 1 -15.67 0.98 18.95
N ARG A 2 -15.41 0.89 20.28
CA ARG A 2 -15.38 -0.35 21.05
C ARG A 2 -16.03 -0.13 22.41
N GLY A 3 -17.22 -0.74 22.65
CA GLY A 3 -18.03 -0.43 23.82
C GLY A 3 -18.34 1.07 23.90
N ASN A 4 -18.03 1.70 25.03
CA ASN A 4 -18.19 3.15 25.22
C ASN A 4 -16.97 3.97 24.74
N THR A 5 -15.92 3.32 24.25
CA THR A 5 -14.75 4.02 23.71
C THR A 5 -14.99 4.38 22.25
N VAL A 6 -14.85 5.67 21.95
CA VAL A 6 -14.93 6.23 20.60
C VAL A 6 -13.60 6.91 20.29
N ALA A 7 -13.06 6.68 19.12
CA ALA A 7 -11.86 7.34 18.64
C ALA A 7 -12.09 8.00 17.28
N ILE A 8 -11.48 9.15 17.10
CA ILE A 8 -11.39 9.89 15.85
C ILE A 8 -9.92 10.23 15.64
N VAL A 9 -9.42 10.11 14.43
CA VAL A 9 -8.06 10.50 14.06
C VAL A 9 -8.11 11.47 12.89
N ASN A 10 -7.17 12.38 12.85
CA ASN A 10 -6.92 13.27 11.73
C ASN A 10 -5.40 13.38 11.51
N ALA A 11 -4.98 13.23 10.28
CA ALA A 11 -3.64 13.52 9.81
C ALA A 11 -3.69 14.78 8.94
N ASP A 12 -3.01 15.81 9.38
CA ASP A 12 -2.85 17.06 8.65
C ASP A 12 -1.39 17.20 8.26
N LEU A 13 -1.13 17.29 6.97
CA LEU A 13 0.18 17.18 6.34
C LEU A 13 1.23 18.11 6.92
N LEU A 14 0.85 19.32 7.34
CA LEU A 14 1.76 20.34 7.85
C LEU A 14 1.52 20.70 9.33
N GLN A 15 0.73 19.88 10.02
CA GLN A 15 0.44 20.07 11.44
C GLN A 15 0.85 18.86 12.28
N GLY A 16 0.55 17.65 11.79
CA GLY A 16 0.84 16.41 12.47
C GLY A 16 -0.37 15.47 12.51
N VAL A 17 -0.32 14.49 13.41
CA VAL A 17 -1.37 13.48 13.59
C VAL A 17 -1.97 13.65 14.99
N ILE A 18 -3.28 13.78 15.04
CA ILE A 18 -4.03 14.03 16.27
C ILE A 18 -5.16 13.00 16.38
N ALA A 19 -5.31 12.43 17.56
CA ALA A 19 -6.45 11.59 17.90
C ALA A 19 -7.32 12.27 18.97
N TRP A 20 -8.62 12.00 18.92
CA TRP A 20 -9.56 12.33 19.98
C TRP A 20 -10.17 11.03 20.49
N LYS A 21 -10.11 10.82 21.80
CA LYS A 21 -10.63 9.64 22.47
C LYS A 21 -11.70 10.02 23.47
N SER A 22 -12.83 9.36 23.37
CA SER A 22 -13.90 9.38 24.34
C SER A 22 -13.98 8.01 25.06
N THR A 23 -14.32 8.01 26.33
CA THR A 23 -14.61 6.81 27.12
C THR A 23 -16.04 6.79 27.67
N ASP A 24 -16.86 7.74 27.25
CA ASP A 24 -18.24 7.98 27.71
C ASP A 24 -19.26 7.97 26.57
N GLY A 25 -18.99 7.18 25.52
CA GLY A 25 -19.89 7.03 24.38
C GLY A 25 -19.91 8.22 23.42
N GLY A 26 -18.86 9.05 23.43
CA GLY A 26 -18.77 10.22 22.55
C GLY A 26 -19.28 11.51 23.18
N THR A 27 -19.59 11.52 24.47
CA THR A 27 -20.08 12.72 25.16
C THR A 27 -18.94 13.75 25.37
N THR A 28 -17.77 13.27 25.78
CA THR A 28 -16.57 14.11 25.92
C THR A 28 -15.39 13.49 25.22
N PHE A 29 -14.45 14.31 24.74
CA PHE A 29 -13.27 13.85 24.05
C PHE A 29 -12.00 14.44 24.66
N LYS A 30 -11.01 13.59 24.88
CA LYS A 30 -9.64 13.98 25.19
C LYS A 30 -8.85 14.05 23.88
N ARG A 31 -8.19 15.19 23.64
CA ARG A 31 -7.24 15.34 22.52
C ARG A 31 -5.91 14.67 22.87
N ILE A 32 -5.37 13.90 21.95
CA ILE A 32 -4.07 13.22 22.06
C ILE A 32 -3.23 13.64 20.85
N ILE A 33 -2.02 14.14 21.10
CA ILE A 33 -1.05 14.42 20.04
C ILE A 33 -0.31 13.10 19.80
N VAL A 34 -0.46 12.54 18.59
CA VAL A 34 0.17 11.29 18.18
C VAL A 34 1.52 11.56 17.54
N ASP A 35 1.56 12.56 16.64
CA ASP A 35 2.77 13.01 16.00
C ASP A 35 2.67 14.52 15.75
N THR A 36 3.81 15.21 15.71
CA THR A 36 3.85 16.66 15.47
C THR A 36 4.83 16.94 14.33
N PHE A 37 4.32 17.63 13.31
CA PHE A 37 5.19 18.13 12.26
C PHE A 37 6.20 19.14 12.85
N ARG A 38 7.47 19.02 12.48
CA ARG A 38 8.57 19.80 13.05
C ARG A 38 8.38 21.32 12.97
N TYR A 39 7.71 21.80 11.93
CA TYR A 39 7.43 23.20 11.68
C TYR A 39 5.98 23.60 11.98
N ALA A 40 5.23 22.77 12.71
CA ALA A 40 3.84 23.07 13.07
C ALA A 40 3.73 24.23 14.08
N PRO A 41 2.73 25.10 13.96
CA PRO A 41 1.82 25.23 12.82
C PRO A 41 2.50 25.90 11.62
N TRP A 42 2.51 25.22 10.49
CA TRP A 42 3.03 25.82 9.27
C TRP A 42 2.09 26.93 8.76
N THR A 43 2.66 28.05 8.41
CA THR A 43 1.91 29.25 7.99
C THR A 43 2.36 29.79 6.62
N GLY A 44 3.24 29.05 5.90
CA GLY A 44 3.87 29.52 4.68
C GLY A 44 4.93 30.62 4.89
N LYS A 45 5.39 30.80 6.12
CA LYS A 45 6.41 31.80 6.48
C LYS A 45 7.64 31.21 7.18
N GLN A 46 7.65 29.90 7.34
CA GLN A 46 8.76 29.17 7.93
C GLN A 46 9.62 28.56 6.84
N LEU A 47 10.80 29.11 6.65
CA LEU A 47 11.78 28.54 5.72
C LEU A 47 12.27 27.20 6.26
N MET A 48 12.12 26.16 5.47
CA MET A 48 12.66 24.84 5.76
C MET A 48 14.06 24.72 5.16
N THR A 49 15.00 24.26 5.96
CA THR A 49 16.40 24.08 5.54
C THR A 49 16.74 22.64 5.20
N ASP A 50 15.79 21.74 5.39
CA ASP A 50 15.85 20.31 5.07
C ASP A 50 14.47 19.84 4.61
N THR A 51 14.36 18.56 4.24
CA THR A 51 13.10 17.92 3.87
C THR A 51 12.56 17.09 5.04
N PRO A 52 11.90 17.71 6.04
CA PRO A 52 11.40 17.01 7.20
C PRO A 52 10.33 15.98 6.83
N PHE A 53 10.25 14.93 7.65
CA PHE A 53 9.13 14.00 7.58
C PHE A 53 7.83 14.67 8.03
N THR A 54 6.76 14.25 7.37
CA THR A 54 5.38 14.62 7.69
C THR A 54 4.46 13.44 7.41
N ASN A 55 3.19 13.54 7.77
CA ASN A 55 2.19 12.60 7.28
C ASN A 55 1.76 12.96 5.85
N ASP A 56 1.09 12.04 5.15
CA ASP A 56 0.59 12.25 3.80
C ASP A 56 -0.92 12.58 3.74
N GLY A 57 -1.53 12.83 4.89
CA GLY A 57 -2.96 13.11 5.02
C GLY A 57 -3.83 11.84 5.13
N THR A 58 -3.26 10.65 4.97
CA THR A 58 -3.99 9.39 5.14
C THR A 58 -3.77 8.82 6.54
N CYS A 59 -4.83 8.35 7.19
CA CYS A 59 -4.73 7.81 8.55
C CYS A 59 -5.88 6.86 8.87
N ASP A 60 -5.63 6.03 9.88
CA ASP A 60 -6.60 5.10 10.44
C ASP A 60 -6.42 4.90 11.95
N VAL A 61 -7.46 4.43 12.64
CA VAL A 61 -7.43 4.15 14.08
C VAL A 61 -8.25 2.94 14.43
N ILE A 62 -7.68 2.05 15.25
CA ILE A 62 -8.40 0.97 15.93
C ILE A 62 -8.22 1.08 17.44
N ILE A 63 -9.11 0.39 18.16
CA ILE A 63 -9.13 0.34 19.61
C ILE A 63 -8.92 -1.12 20.05
N ASP A 64 -7.91 -1.37 20.87
CA ASP A 64 -7.60 -2.70 21.39
C ASP A 64 -8.58 -3.16 22.50
N LYS A 65 -8.40 -4.37 23.00
CA LYS A 65 -9.23 -4.94 24.07
C LYS A 65 -9.08 -4.22 25.42
N ASN A 66 -8.01 -3.48 25.61
CA ASN A 66 -7.73 -2.68 26.81
C ASN A 66 -8.16 -1.22 26.64
N ASN A 67 -8.86 -0.91 25.55
CA ASN A 67 -9.27 0.44 25.14
C ASN A 67 -8.12 1.37 24.79
N ASN A 68 -6.92 0.88 24.46
CA ASN A 68 -5.87 1.71 23.93
C ASN A 68 -6.06 1.91 22.43
N LEU A 69 -5.62 3.06 21.93
CA LEU A 69 -5.62 3.39 20.52
C LEU A 69 -4.35 2.85 19.85
N HIS A 70 -4.54 2.36 18.64
CA HIS A 70 -3.49 2.17 17.66
C HIS A 70 -3.81 3.07 16.48
N VAL A 71 -2.91 3.99 16.17
CA VAL A 71 -3.07 4.98 15.09
C VAL A 71 -2.07 4.69 14.00
N PHE A 72 -2.54 4.74 12.76
CA PHE A 72 -1.75 4.49 11.55
C PHE A 72 -1.82 5.70 10.64
N TRP A 73 -0.72 6.02 9.95
CA TRP A 73 -0.71 7.07 8.94
C TRP A 73 0.36 6.83 7.88
N GLY A 74 0.11 7.38 6.69
CA GLY A 74 1.11 7.41 5.62
C GLY A 74 2.19 8.45 5.91
N LEU A 75 3.44 8.12 5.59
CA LEU A 75 4.61 8.97 5.79
C LEU A 75 5.03 9.60 4.46
N GLY A 76 5.38 10.87 4.46
CA GLY A 76 5.94 11.61 3.34
C GLY A 76 6.99 12.62 3.78
N ARG A 77 7.49 13.42 2.85
CA ARG A 77 8.37 14.56 3.13
C ARG A 77 7.92 15.80 2.38
N VAL A 78 8.22 16.93 2.94
CA VAL A 78 7.93 18.26 2.37
C VAL A 78 9.17 19.15 2.41
N LEU A 79 9.18 20.17 1.56
CA LEU A 79 10.14 21.27 1.60
C LEU A 79 9.42 22.56 1.23
N ASP A 80 9.58 23.57 2.06
CA ASP A 80 9.21 24.97 1.78
C ASP A 80 10.49 25.79 1.87
N ASP A 81 11.11 26.08 0.74
CA ASP A 81 12.34 26.83 0.61
C ASP A 81 12.13 28.25 0.05
N ASP A 82 10.86 28.61 -0.23
CA ASP A 82 10.45 29.96 -0.64
C ASP A 82 9.22 30.45 0.12
N THR A 83 9.43 31.27 1.11
CA THR A 83 8.34 31.80 1.95
C THR A 83 7.49 32.88 1.27
N THR A 84 7.74 33.21 0.01
CA THR A 84 7.04 34.27 -0.73
C THR A 84 5.85 33.77 -1.53
N ASP A 85 5.82 32.48 -1.90
CA ASP A 85 4.80 31.89 -2.77
C ASP A 85 3.68 31.12 -2.01
N GLN A 86 3.83 30.90 -0.71
CA GLN A 86 2.91 30.13 0.13
C GLN A 86 2.67 28.69 -0.35
N SER A 87 3.63 28.13 -1.06
CA SER A 87 3.61 26.76 -1.54
C SER A 87 4.70 25.91 -0.89
N TYR A 88 4.65 24.62 -1.10
CA TYR A 88 5.68 23.68 -0.66
C TYR A 88 5.79 22.53 -1.66
N SER A 89 6.98 21.95 -1.74
CA SER A 89 7.22 20.72 -2.49
C SER A 89 6.91 19.51 -1.63
N PHE A 90 6.23 18.52 -2.19
CA PHE A 90 5.94 17.25 -1.54
C PHE A 90 6.70 16.11 -2.25
N TYR A 91 7.32 15.23 -1.46
CA TYR A 91 8.17 14.13 -1.93
C TYR A 91 7.55 12.77 -1.57
N PRO A 92 6.59 12.27 -2.35
CA PRO A 92 5.87 11.03 -2.06
C PRO A 92 6.71 9.74 -2.22
N GLY A 93 7.88 9.80 -2.84
CA GLY A 93 8.79 8.65 -2.97
C GLY A 93 9.56 8.27 -1.70
N LEU A 94 9.59 9.16 -0.70
CA LEU A 94 10.21 8.92 0.61
C LEU A 94 9.10 8.58 1.62
N GLN A 95 8.71 7.34 1.72
CA GLN A 95 7.42 6.87 2.16
C GLN A 95 7.49 5.73 3.16
N GLY A 96 6.35 5.42 3.72
CA GLY A 96 6.12 4.31 4.62
C GLY A 96 4.77 4.41 5.29
N ILE A 97 4.45 3.41 6.08
CA ILE A 97 3.31 3.41 6.99
C ILE A 97 3.85 3.47 8.42
N MET A 98 3.35 4.43 9.16
CA MET A 98 3.68 4.63 10.57
C MET A 98 2.57 4.07 11.45
N HIS A 99 2.96 3.62 12.62
CA HIS A 99 2.06 3.19 13.68
C HIS A 99 2.45 3.84 15.00
N TRP A 100 1.47 4.23 15.80
CA TRP A 100 1.60 4.66 17.19
C TRP A 100 0.67 3.87 18.10
N SER A 101 1.17 3.48 19.27
CA SER A 101 0.41 2.78 20.30
C SER A 101 0.24 3.64 21.53
N GLU A 102 -1.01 3.88 21.97
CA GLU A 102 -1.32 4.62 23.19
C GLU A 102 -0.76 3.93 24.45
N ALA A 103 -0.70 2.59 24.44
CA ALA A 103 -0.22 1.81 25.60
C ALA A 103 1.26 2.06 25.89
N THR A 104 2.07 2.33 24.89
CA THR A 104 3.53 2.49 25.01
C THR A 104 4.00 3.91 24.73
N ASP A 105 3.15 4.72 24.15
CA ASP A 105 3.47 6.07 23.62
C ASP A 105 4.67 6.04 22.65
N LYS A 106 4.74 5.00 21.81
CA LYS A 106 5.82 4.81 20.84
C LYS A 106 5.29 4.79 19.43
N THR A 107 6.07 5.38 18.52
CA THR A 107 5.89 5.29 17.08
C THR A 107 6.84 4.28 16.47
N SER A 108 6.43 3.60 15.41
CA SER A 108 7.23 2.69 14.61
C SER A 108 6.90 2.82 13.13
N LEU A 109 7.90 2.65 12.28
CA LEU A 109 7.74 2.46 10.85
C LEU A 109 7.42 0.98 10.63
N ILE A 110 6.24 0.68 10.10
CA ILE A 110 5.72 -0.71 10.00
C ILE A 110 5.76 -1.28 8.59
N ALA A 111 5.84 -0.42 7.61
CA ALA A 111 6.11 -0.78 6.22
C ALA A 111 6.90 0.35 5.57
N SER A 112 7.87 0.02 4.74
CA SER A 112 8.72 0.99 4.05
C SER A 112 9.18 0.43 2.71
N GLY A 113 9.60 1.33 1.83
CA GLY A 113 10.07 1.00 0.50
C GLY A 113 9.36 1.83 -0.58
N ALA A 114 9.93 1.89 -1.76
CA ALA A 114 9.34 2.61 -2.88
C ALA A 114 8.30 1.76 -3.62
N ALA A 115 8.45 0.45 -3.58
CA ALA A 115 7.55 -0.53 -4.15
C ALA A 115 7.57 -1.81 -3.32
N PHE A 116 6.64 -2.71 -3.59
CA PHE A 116 6.70 -4.08 -3.10
C PHE A 116 7.79 -4.82 -3.89
N ASP A 117 8.70 -5.50 -3.18
CA ASP A 117 9.75 -6.32 -3.76
C ASP A 117 9.13 -7.56 -4.42
N ALA A 118 9.03 -7.54 -5.74
CA ALA A 118 8.37 -8.59 -6.50
C ALA A 118 9.32 -9.69 -6.96
N ASP A 119 10.61 -9.41 -7.05
CA ASP A 119 11.62 -10.38 -7.51
C ASP A 119 12.46 -10.97 -6.38
N GLY A 120 12.28 -10.46 -5.15
CA GLY A 120 12.93 -10.98 -3.96
C GLY A 120 14.41 -10.62 -3.84
N ASP A 121 14.88 -9.58 -4.54
CA ASP A 121 16.28 -9.15 -4.53
C ASP A 121 16.64 -8.30 -3.30
N GLY A 122 15.63 -7.95 -2.48
CA GLY A 122 15.76 -7.13 -1.28
C GLY A 122 15.88 -5.63 -1.56
N VAL A 123 15.65 -5.19 -2.79
CA VAL A 123 15.73 -3.79 -3.21
C VAL A 123 14.37 -3.29 -3.67
N ASN A 124 13.59 -2.79 -2.74
CA ASN A 124 12.25 -2.27 -3.00
C ASN A 124 12.31 -0.94 -3.76
N LYS A 125 12.41 -0.98 -5.07
CA LYS A 125 12.49 0.22 -5.92
C LYS A 125 11.35 0.25 -6.93
N MET A 126 10.90 1.46 -7.26
CA MET A 126 10.04 1.66 -8.43
C MET A 126 10.89 1.65 -9.69
N GLU A 127 10.40 0.96 -10.70
CA GLU A 127 10.99 0.95 -12.03
C GLU A 127 10.97 2.35 -12.65
N GLN A 128 11.95 2.57 -13.53
CA GLN A 128 11.97 3.80 -14.31
C GLN A 128 10.74 3.87 -15.21
N PRO A 129 10.23 5.05 -15.40
CA PRO A 129 10.70 6.39 -15.00
C PRO A 129 9.83 7.06 -13.94
N THR A 130 9.28 6.32 -13.06
CA THR A 130 8.05 6.63 -12.37
C THR A 130 8.11 7.87 -11.49
N TYR A 131 9.03 7.94 -10.56
CA TYR A 131 8.85 8.95 -9.52
C TYR A 131 9.77 10.18 -9.69
N SER A 132 11.06 9.99 -9.94
CA SER A 132 11.97 11.12 -10.08
C SER A 132 11.64 12.00 -11.29
N ALA A 133 11.10 11.40 -12.35
CA ALA A 133 10.62 12.14 -13.50
C ALA A 133 9.37 12.99 -13.18
N LEU A 134 8.43 12.45 -12.39
CA LEU A 134 7.22 13.17 -11.98
C LEU A 134 7.50 14.28 -10.97
N SER A 135 8.46 14.07 -10.05
CA SER A 135 8.81 15.05 -9.03
C SER A 135 9.73 16.17 -9.53
N SER A 136 10.55 15.90 -10.55
CA SER A 136 11.48 16.89 -11.11
C SER A 136 10.88 17.76 -12.23
N GLY A 137 9.63 17.51 -12.62
CA GLY A 137 9.01 18.17 -13.78
C GLY A 137 9.57 17.71 -15.13
N ASN A 138 10.55 16.83 -15.14
CA ASN A 138 11.14 16.23 -16.32
C ASN A 138 10.42 14.92 -16.65
N VAL A 139 9.19 15.02 -17.13
CA VAL A 139 8.45 13.86 -17.60
C VAL A 139 9.02 13.42 -18.94
N PRO A 140 9.51 12.17 -19.07
CA PRO A 140 9.97 11.66 -20.37
C PRO A 140 8.90 11.78 -21.44
N SER A 141 9.30 11.99 -22.68
CA SER A 141 8.38 12.06 -23.81
C SER A 141 7.51 10.80 -23.89
N GLY A 142 6.19 10.96 -23.84
CA GLY A 142 5.24 9.85 -23.80
C GLY A 142 4.63 9.55 -22.43
N MET A 143 5.19 10.10 -21.34
CA MET A 143 4.66 9.91 -19.97
C MET A 143 3.74 11.04 -19.49
N SER A 144 3.43 12.01 -20.34
CA SER A 144 2.51 13.10 -20.01
C SER A 144 1.08 12.64 -19.66
N THR A 145 0.80 11.37 -19.88
CA THR A 145 -0.52 10.76 -19.62
C THR A 145 -0.55 9.89 -18.37
N VAL A 146 0.56 9.75 -17.64
CA VAL A 146 0.58 8.98 -16.40
C VAL A 146 -0.18 9.73 -15.31
N ALA A 147 -1.10 9.04 -14.67
CA ALA A 147 -1.88 9.60 -13.58
C ALA A 147 -0.95 9.99 -12.42
N ARG A 148 -1.14 11.22 -11.94
CA ARG A 148 -0.35 11.75 -10.84
C ARG A 148 -0.68 11.00 -9.55
N LEU A 149 0.35 10.70 -8.75
CA LEU A 149 0.17 10.07 -7.44
C LEU A 149 -0.58 10.97 -6.43
N GLY A 150 -0.80 12.23 -6.77
CA GLY A 150 -1.39 13.23 -5.88
C GLY A 150 -0.40 13.71 -4.82
N ASN A 151 -0.90 14.27 -3.73
CA ASN A 151 -0.11 14.67 -2.56
C ASN A 151 -0.07 13.57 -1.48
N THR A 152 -0.49 12.38 -1.79
CA THR A 152 -0.34 11.19 -0.94
C THR A 152 0.92 10.43 -1.29
N SER A 153 1.45 9.66 -0.37
CA SER A 153 2.62 8.82 -0.59
C SER A 153 2.35 7.69 -1.59
N CYS A 154 3.39 7.12 -2.15
CA CYS A 154 3.25 5.92 -2.98
C CYS A 154 2.69 4.75 -2.17
N MET A 155 3.24 4.52 -0.97
CA MET A 155 2.70 3.61 0.04
C MET A 155 1.76 4.42 0.93
N ARG A 156 0.47 4.10 0.95
CA ARG A 156 -0.55 4.99 1.48
C ARG A 156 -1.82 4.29 1.95
N GLN A 157 -2.70 5.08 2.55
CA GLN A 157 -4.07 4.70 2.91
C GLN A 157 -4.13 3.47 3.81
N PRO A 158 -3.51 3.54 5.01
CA PRO A 158 -3.60 2.45 5.97
C PRO A 158 -5.04 2.18 6.35
N SER A 159 -5.41 0.91 6.43
CA SER A 159 -6.68 0.44 6.94
C SER A 159 -6.44 -0.77 7.83
N SER A 160 -6.92 -0.74 9.07
CA SER A 160 -6.49 -1.65 10.11
C SER A 160 -7.62 -2.46 10.73
N ALA A 161 -7.28 -3.68 11.16
CA ALA A 161 -8.15 -4.61 11.87
C ALA A 161 -7.44 -5.20 13.08
N ILE A 162 -8.21 -5.71 14.02
CA ILE A 162 -7.71 -6.42 15.20
C ILE A 162 -8.55 -7.68 15.47
N ASP A 163 -7.90 -8.80 15.80
CA ASP A 163 -8.60 -10.02 16.16
C ASP A 163 -8.86 -10.13 17.67
N ALA A 164 -9.54 -11.21 18.08
CA ALA A 164 -9.84 -11.48 19.49
C ALA A 164 -8.59 -11.77 20.32
N ASN A 165 -7.52 -12.25 19.72
CA ASN A 165 -6.24 -12.52 20.38
C ASN A 165 -5.45 -11.23 20.62
N GLY A 166 -5.77 -10.16 19.89
CA GLY A 166 -5.07 -8.88 19.92
C GLY A 166 -4.02 -8.76 18.82
N ASN A 167 -4.04 -9.66 17.83
CA ASN A 167 -3.22 -9.50 16.62
C ASN A 167 -3.76 -8.32 15.81
N ILE A 168 -2.87 -7.47 15.38
CA ILE A 168 -3.18 -6.25 14.64
C ILE A 168 -2.76 -6.45 13.20
N PHE A 169 -3.61 -6.06 12.26
CA PHE A 169 -3.39 -6.12 10.82
C PHE A 169 -3.51 -4.72 10.24
N CYS A 170 -2.61 -4.35 9.35
CA CYS A 170 -2.68 -3.08 8.63
C CYS A 170 -2.50 -3.33 7.13
N LEU A 171 -3.55 -3.02 6.37
CA LEU A 171 -3.52 -2.99 4.91
C LEU A 171 -3.11 -1.60 4.42
N TYR A 172 -2.50 -1.55 3.25
CA TYR A 172 -2.13 -0.30 2.59
C TYR A 172 -1.94 -0.53 1.09
N SER A 173 -2.07 0.51 0.29
CA SER A 173 -1.76 0.46 -1.14
C SER A 173 -0.28 0.72 -1.38
N VAL A 174 0.35 -0.04 -2.27
CA VAL A 174 1.79 0.05 -2.55
C VAL A 174 2.07 -0.26 -4.02
N PRO A 175 2.93 0.52 -4.73
CA PRO A 175 3.39 0.15 -6.06
C PRO A 175 4.10 -1.20 -6.04
N VAL A 176 3.96 -1.97 -7.11
CA VAL A 176 4.63 -3.26 -7.27
C VAL A 176 5.79 -3.12 -8.24
N GLU A 177 6.96 -3.60 -7.84
CA GLU A 177 8.12 -3.68 -8.70
C GLU A 177 7.85 -4.59 -9.90
N LEU A 178 8.41 -4.26 -11.07
CA LEU A 178 8.23 -4.98 -12.34
C LEU A 178 6.81 -5.01 -12.91
N ASP A 179 5.79 -4.61 -12.18
CA ASP A 179 4.44 -4.46 -12.71
C ASP A 179 4.23 -3.05 -13.25
N ILE A 180 4.52 -2.90 -14.55
CA ILE A 180 4.66 -1.58 -15.20
C ILE A 180 3.67 -1.47 -16.36
N SER A 181 2.93 -0.37 -16.38
CA SER A 181 2.06 -0.02 -17.51
C SER A 181 2.84 0.33 -18.77
N ASP A 182 2.18 0.33 -19.92
CA ASP A 182 2.76 0.77 -21.20
C ASP A 182 3.31 2.20 -21.15
N LEU A 183 2.88 3.01 -20.18
CA LEU A 183 3.35 4.37 -19.96
C LEU A 183 4.49 4.46 -18.94
N GLY A 184 4.96 3.32 -18.42
CA GLY A 184 6.07 3.24 -17.48
C GLY A 184 5.72 3.58 -16.04
N ALA A 185 4.44 3.59 -15.66
CA ALA A 185 4.01 3.73 -14.27
C ALA A 185 3.80 2.35 -13.65
N ASN A 186 4.27 2.15 -12.41
CA ASN A 186 3.98 0.93 -11.68
C ASN A 186 2.51 0.88 -11.29
N PHE A 187 1.91 -0.28 -11.45
CA PHE A 187 0.62 -0.63 -10.84
C PHE A 187 0.79 -0.82 -9.33
N ARG A 188 -0.30 -0.68 -8.60
CA ARG A 188 -0.34 -0.94 -7.16
C ARG A 188 -1.07 -2.21 -6.87
N ASP A 189 -0.64 -2.83 -5.79
CA ASP A 189 -1.37 -3.87 -5.07
C ASP A 189 -1.69 -3.43 -3.64
N ILE A 190 -2.48 -4.22 -2.96
CA ILE A 190 -2.72 -4.07 -1.53
C ILE A 190 -1.71 -4.93 -0.77
N GLY A 191 -0.89 -4.26 0.04
CA GLY A 191 0.02 -4.89 0.98
C GLY A 191 -0.62 -5.06 2.36
N ILE A 192 -0.12 -6.00 3.15
CA ILE A 192 -0.50 -6.20 4.55
C ILE A 192 0.73 -6.48 5.40
N VAL A 193 0.74 -5.89 6.59
CA VAL A 193 1.63 -6.24 7.70
C VAL A 193 0.82 -6.57 8.94
N TYR A 194 1.38 -7.33 9.87
CA TYR A 194 0.73 -7.66 11.12
C TYR A 194 1.66 -7.60 12.32
N SER A 195 1.08 -7.46 13.50
CA SER A 195 1.74 -7.55 14.80
C SER A 195 0.98 -8.50 15.71
N THR A 196 1.72 -9.35 16.47
CA THR A 196 1.15 -10.26 17.46
C THR A 196 1.45 -9.84 18.90
N ASP A 197 2.14 -8.73 19.09
CA ASP A 197 2.64 -8.23 20.37
C ASP A 197 2.15 -6.81 20.71
N GLY A 198 0.99 -6.43 20.18
CA GLY A 198 0.37 -5.13 20.43
C GLY A 198 1.08 -3.96 19.73
N GLY A 199 1.72 -4.22 18.60
CA GLY A 199 2.39 -3.21 17.78
C GLY A 199 3.84 -2.93 18.17
N ALA A 200 4.45 -3.78 19.01
CA ALA A 200 5.85 -3.62 19.39
C ALA A 200 6.79 -4.09 18.27
N THR A 201 6.43 -5.17 17.57
CA THR A 201 7.11 -5.64 16.36
C THR A 201 6.12 -5.93 15.24
N TRP A 202 6.59 -5.90 14.00
CA TRP A 202 5.77 -6.07 12.82
C TRP A 202 6.40 -7.06 11.84
N SER A 203 5.56 -7.77 11.11
CA SER A 203 5.98 -8.71 10.08
C SER A 203 6.59 -7.97 8.88
N GLU A 204 7.28 -8.71 8.02
CA GLU A 204 7.51 -8.28 6.64
C GLU A 204 6.18 -8.08 5.91
N SER A 205 6.23 -7.21 4.89
CA SER A 205 5.09 -6.93 4.02
C SER A 205 4.72 -8.15 3.18
N GLN A 206 3.42 -8.42 3.05
CA GLN A 206 2.91 -9.46 2.16
C GLN A 206 2.01 -8.81 1.11
N ASN A 207 2.18 -9.19 -0.15
CA ASN A 207 1.30 -8.74 -1.22
C ASN A 207 -0.01 -9.55 -1.21
N VAL A 208 -1.15 -8.86 -1.20
CA VAL A 208 -2.47 -9.49 -1.07
C VAL A 208 -3.12 -9.71 -2.41
N THR A 209 -3.14 -8.72 -3.29
CA THR A 209 -3.96 -8.77 -4.51
C THR A 209 -3.25 -9.42 -5.69
N GLN A 210 -1.97 -9.21 -5.88
CA GLN A 210 -1.08 -9.91 -6.82
C GLN A 210 -1.61 -10.00 -8.26
N VAL A 211 -2.30 -8.97 -8.74
CA VAL A 211 -2.92 -8.98 -10.07
C VAL A 211 -2.14 -8.08 -11.02
N ILE A 212 -1.28 -8.69 -11.84
CA ILE A 212 -0.45 -7.99 -12.82
C ILE A 212 -1.30 -7.15 -13.78
N GLY A 213 -0.88 -5.90 -14.01
CA GLY A 213 -1.51 -4.97 -14.94
C GLY A 213 -2.86 -4.43 -14.46
N LYS A 214 -3.08 -4.42 -13.15
CA LYS A 214 -4.24 -3.80 -12.52
C LYS A 214 -3.79 -2.83 -11.43
N GLU A 215 -4.51 -1.73 -11.33
CA GLU A 215 -4.35 -0.78 -10.23
C GLU A 215 -5.29 -1.17 -9.11
N ASP A 216 -4.76 -1.63 -7.99
CA ASP A 216 -5.50 -1.96 -6.78
C ASP A 216 -5.24 -0.88 -5.73
N ASP A 217 -6.29 -0.13 -5.36
CA ASP A 217 -6.16 1.00 -4.45
C ASP A 217 -7.38 1.14 -3.52
N PHE A 218 -7.29 2.06 -2.56
CA PHE A 218 -8.38 2.41 -1.65
C PHE A 218 -8.90 1.22 -0.84
N ALA A 219 -7.99 0.35 -0.37
CA ALA A 219 -8.39 -0.77 0.48
C ALA A 219 -9.02 -0.29 1.79
N SER A 220 -10.11 -0.96 2.17
CA SER A 220 -10.73 -0.77 3.48
C SER A 220 -11.06 -2.12 4.08
N THR A 221 -10.81 -2.27 5.39
CA THR A 221 -11.05 -3.50 6.13
C THR A 221 -12.05 -3.33 7.27
N CYS A 222 -12.74 -4.40 7.61
CA CYS A 222 -13.53 -4.48 8.84
C CYS A 222 -12.61 -4.32 10.06
N ARG A 223 -13.06 -3.57 11.06
CA ARG A 223 -12.26 -3.30 12.28
C ARG A 223 -11.99 -4.55 13.14
N VAL A 224 -12.78 -5.58 12.97
CA VAL A 224 -12.66 -6.84 13.71
C VAL A 224 -12.36 -7.95 12.73
N ALA A 225 -11.26 -8.65 12.97
CA ALA A 225 -10.93 -9.90 12.28
C ALA A 225 -11.48 -11.08 13.08
N ASP A 226 -12.47 -11.77 12.55
CA ASP A 226 -13.19 -12.88 13.18
C ASP A 226 -12.73 -14.26 12.64
N GLY A 227 -11.42 -14.44 12.50
CA GLY A 227 -10.78 -15.56 11.81
C GLY A 227 -10.42 -15.22 10.37
N PHE A 228 -10.95 -14.11 9.85
CA PHE A 228 -10.64 -13.55 8.55
C PHE A 228 -10.42 -12.05 8.65
N VAL A 229 -9.50 -11.51 7.87
CA VAL A 229 -9.43 -10.08 7.55
C VAL A 229 -10.30 -9.86 6.32
N HIS A 230 -11.44 -9.20 6.51
CA HIS A 230 -12.37 -8.86 5.43
C HIS A 230 -11.98 -7.53 4.84
N MET A 231 -11.72 -7.48 3.55
CA MET A 231 -11.37 -6.26 2.86
C MET A 231 -12.16 -6.07 1.56
N HIS A 232 -12.31 -4.83 1.16
CA HIS A 232 -12.70 -4.45 -0.19
C HIS A 232 -11.73 -3.39 -0.72
N TRP A 233 -11.57 -3.33 -2.03
CA TRP A 233 -10.72 -2.36 -2.69
C TRP A 233 -11.28 -2.00 -4.06
N GLN A 234 -10.79 -0.89 -4.59
CA GLN A 234 -11.07 -0.46 -5.94
C GLN A 234 -9.99 -1.00 -6.89
N GLN A 235 -10.42 -1.50 -8.03
CA GLN A 235 -9.51 -2.00 -9.07
C GLN A 235 -9.89 -1.40 -10.43
N ASP A 236 -8.88 -1.00 -11.20
CA ASP A 236 -9.04 -0.62 -12.59
C ASP A 236 -7.83 -1.04 -13.46
N GLU A 237 -7.79 -0.57 -14.72
CA GLU A 237 -6.77 -0.97 -15.71
C GLU A 237 -5.71 0.11 -15.94
N ILE A 238 -5.77 1.23 -15.20
CA ILE A 238 -4.89 2.38 -15.42
C ILE A 238 -4.02 2.60 -14.19
N ALA A 239 -2.72 2.48 -14.35
CA ALA A 239 -1.79 2.70 -13.26
C ALA A 239 -1.88 4.14 -12.71
N GLY A 240 -1.94 4.27 -11.39
CA GLY A 240 -2.00 5.53 -10.67
C GLY A 240 -3.40 6.08 -10.47
N THR A 241 -3.49 7.19 -9.76
CA THR A 241 -4.75 7.88 -9.43
C THR A 241 -4.67 9.35 -9.76
N ASN A 242 -5.76 9.93 -10.25
CA ASN A 242 -5.87 11.37 -10.47
C ASN A 242 -6.60 12.04 -9.31
N LEU A 243 -5.95 12.11 -8.15
CA LEU A 243 -6.49 12.79 -6.98
C LEU A 243 -6.40 14.31 -7.07
N GLN A 244 -5.67 14.83 -8.05
CA GLN A 244 -5.58 16.26 -8.31
C GLN A 244 -6.13 16.54 -9.70
N ASN A 245 -7.23 17.26 -9.77
CA ASN A 245 -7.74 17.80 -11.01
C ASN A 245 -6.74 18.81 -11.56
N ASN A 246 -5.87 18.36 -12.44
CA ASN A 246 -4.82 19.15 -13.01
C ASN A 246 -5.09 19.32 -14.51
N SER A 247 -5.49 20.51 -14.90
CA SER A 247 -5.50 20.96 -16.28
C SER A 247 -4.08 21.06 -16.90
N SER A 248 -3.05 20.78 -16.12
CA SER A 248 -1.66 20.81 -16.56
C SER A 248 -1.17 19.42 -16.93
N SER A 249 -0.17 19.41 -17.73
CA SER A 249 0.62 18.40 -18.45
C SER A 249 0.84 16.98 -17.87
N PHE A 250 0.24 16.62 -16.78
CA PHE A 250 0.35 15.29 -16.16
C PHE A 250 -0.85 14.38 -16.47
N GLY A 251 -1.45 14.52 -17.62
CA GLY A 251 -2.53 13.69 -18.11
C GLY A 251 -3.70 13.52 -17.13
N ASN A 252 -4.90 13.57 -17.63
CA ASN A 252 -6.05 13.16 -16.87
C ASN A 252 -6.07 11.63 -16.84
N HIS A 253 -6.28 11.05 -15.68
CA HIS A 253 -6.64 9.65 -15.60
C HIS A 253 -7.91 9.46 -16.45
N PRO A 254 -7.89 8.60 -17.48
CA PRO A 254 -9.03 8.40 -18.33
C PRO A 254 -10.20 7.85 -17.50
N VAL A 255 -11.42 8.12 -17.95
CA VAL A 255 -12.60 7.52 -17.33
C VAL A 255 -12.62 6.03 -17.68
N VAL A 256 -12.43 5.20 -16.70
CA VAL A 256 -12.44 3.74 -16.83
C VAL A 256 -13.40 3.12 -15.82
N LEU A 257 -13.76 1.87 -16.05
CA LEU A 257 -14.58 1.13 -15.12
C LEU A 257 -13.76 0.79 -13.88
N ASN A 258 -14.20 1.29 -12.74
CA ASN A 258 -13.64 0.90 -11.43
C ASN A 258 -14.50 -0.23 -10.86
N VAL A 259 -13.89 -1.35 -10.57
CA VAL A 259 -14.53 -2.52 -9.96
C VAL A 259 -14.26 -2.50 -8.46
N ILE A 260 -15.28 -2.70 -7.66
CA ILE A 260 -15.09 -2.93 -6.22
C ILE A 260 -15.01 -4.42 -5.99
N ASN A 261 -13.84 -4.85 -5.57
CA ASN A 261 -13.56 -6.23 -5.21
C ASN A 261 -13.73 -6.46 -3.70
N TYR A 262 -13.93 -7.71 -3.32
CA TYR A 262 -14.00 -8.14 -1.93
C TYR A 262 -13.22 -9.43 -1.75
N GLN A 263 -12.50 -9.53 -0.63
CA GLN A 263 -11.80 -10.74 -0.21
C GLN A 263 -11.89 -10.92 1.31
N ALA A 264 -12.00 -12.18 1.73
CA ALA A 264 -11.82 -12.60 3.11
C ALA A 264 -10.53 -13.41 3.21
N ILE A 265 -9.51 -12.87 3.87
CA ILE A 265 -8.20 -13.49 3.99
C ILE A 265 -8.14 -14.22 5.32
N PRO A 266 -7.89 -15.54 5.36
CA PRO A 266 -7.76 -16.27 6.62
C PRO A 266 -6.63 -15.67 7.47
N VAL A 267 -6.91 -15.36 8.73
CA VAL A 267 -5.89 -14.86 9.68
C VAL A 267 -4.72 -15.84 9.79
N SER A 268 -4.98 -17.14 9.72
CA SER A 268 -3.94 -18.17 9.76
C SER A 268 -2.97 -18.11 8.58
N GLU A 269 -3.42 -17.70 7.40
CA GLU A 269 -2.57 -17.53 6.21
C GLU A 269 -1.71 -16.28 6.34
N ILE A 270 -2.29 -15.17 6.82
CA ILE A 270 -1.54 -13.94 7.10
C ILE A 270 -0.40 -14.22 8.09
N LEU A 271 -0.73 -14.84 9.23
CA LEU A 271 0.24 -15.14 10.30
C LEU A 271 1.31 -16.16 9.87
N ALA A 272 1.02 -17.00 8.88
CA ALA A 272 1.96 -17.96 8.31
C ALA A 272 2.82 -17.37 7.17
N GLY A 273 2.55 -16.13 6.73
CA GLY A 273 3.23 -15.53 5.58
C GLY A 273 2.89 -16.21 4.24
N LYS A 274 1.65 -16.70 4.10
CA LYS A 274 1.22 -17.53 2.97
C LYS A 274 0.08 -16.93 2.14
N ILE A 275 -0.09 -15.62 2.17
CA ILE A 275 -1.12 -14.96 1.37
C ILE A 275 -0.80 -15.16 -0.12
N GLY A 276 -1.81 -15.60 -0.89
CA GLY A 276 -1.70 -15.77 -2.34
C GLY A 276 -0.87 -16.98 -2.77
N ILE A 277 -0.27 -17.71 -1.86
CA ILE A 277 0.34 -19.00 -2.17
C ILE A 277 -0.80 -20.03 -2.16
N ALA A 278 -1.36 -20.33 -3.33
CA ALA A 278 -2.22 -21.50 -3.44
C ALA A 278 -1.45 -22.69 -2.84
N SER A 279 -1.98 -23.29 -1.78
CA SER A 279 -1.34 -24.41 -1.12
C SER A 279 -1.43 -25.64 -2.04
N VAL A 280 -0.48 -25.76 -2.94
CA VAL A 280 -0.06 -27.07 -3.41
C VAL A 280 0.94 -27.54 -2.34
N ASP A 281 0.71 -28.72 -1.75
CA ASP A 281 1.71 -29.39 -0.92
C ASP A 281 3.02 -29.46 -1.73
N GLN A 282 3.90 -28.47 -1.55
CA GLN A 282 5.21 -28.45 -2.19
C GLN A 282 6.16 -29.23 -1.26
N PRO A 283 6.77 -30.28 -1.75
CA PRO A 283 7.93 -30.83 -1.08
C PRO A 283 8.99 -29.71 -1.00
N ASN A 284 9.60 -29.58 0.17
CA ASN A 284 10.60 -28.59 0.58
C ASN A 284 11.83 -28.63 -0.37
N VAL A 285 11.73 -28.02 -1.54
CA VAL A 285 12.84 -27.79 -2.47
C VAL A 285 12.95 -26.27 -2.54
N GLY A 286 14.10 -25.73 -2.21
CA GLY A 286 14.34 -24.29 -2.26
C GLY A 286 13.78 -23.70 -3.55
N GLU A 287 12.99 -22.63 -3.43
CA GLU A 287 12.22 -22.08 -4.55
C GLU A 287 13.13 -21.75 -5.71
N VAL A 288 12.96 -22.49 -6.78
CA VAL A 288 13.72 -22.33 -8.02
C VAL A 288 12.94 -21.49 -9.02
N MET A 289 11.62 -21.31 -8.79
CA MET A 289 10.73 -20.69 -9.75
C MET A 289 9.46 -20.13 -9.10
N VAL A 290 9.08 -18.91 -9.46
CA VAL A 290 7.77 -18.32 -9.17
C VAL A 290 6.96 -18.25 -10.46
N VAL A 291 5.72 -18.72 -10.43
CA VAL A 291 4.80 -18.70 -11.59
C VAL A 291 3.57 -17.91 -11.20
N ASN A 292 3.34 -16.79 -11.86
CA ASN A 292 2.16 -15.98 -11.63
C ASN A 292 0.94 -16.49 -12.41
N GLN A 293 -0.25 -16.09 -11.97
CA GLN A 293 -1.48 -16.40 -12.68
C GLN A 293 -1.42 -15.84 -14.10
N ASN A 294 -2.00 -16.55 -15.05
CA ASN A 294 -2.08 -16.06 -16.42
C ASN A 294 -2.99 -14.83 -16.54
N TYR A 295 -2.57 -13.85 -17.34
CA TYR A 295 -3.32 -12.64 -17.63
C TYR A 295 -3.37 -12.32 -19.13
N PRO A 296 -4.55 -11.91 -19.66
CA PRO A 296 -5.88 -11.89 -19.02
C PRO A 296 -6.39 -13.29 -18.68
N ASN A 297 -7.24 -13.39 -17.67
CA ASN A 297 -7.94 -14.62 -17.32
C ASN A 297 -9.38 -14.27 -16.83
N PRO A 298 -10.48 -14.67 -17.58
CA PRO A 298 -10.43 -15.47 -18.81
C PRO A 298 -9.82 -14.75 -20.02
N PHE A 299 -9.32 -15.52 -20.99
CA PHE A 299 -8.78 -14.98 -22.24
C PHE A 299 -9.51 -15.55 -23.46
N SER A 300 -9.49 -14.79 -24.57
CA SER A 300 -10.10 -15.20 -25.83
C SER A 300 -9.07 -15.61 -26.89
N ASN A 301 -8.00 -14.86 -27.05
CA ASN A 301 -7.01 -15.09 -28.09
C ASN A 301 -5.63 -15.46 -27.54
N SER A 302 -5.17 -14.77 -26.51
CA SER A 302 -3.87 -14.98 -25.88
C SER A 302 -3.90 -14.61 -24.41
N THR A 303 -2.99 -15.19 -23.65
CA THR A 303 -2.72 -14.84 -22.26
C THR A 303 -1.22 -14.90 -22.03
N LYS A 304 -0.73 -14.15 -21.06
CA LYS A 304 0.67 -14.20 -20.62
C LYS A 304 0.75 -14.94 -19.29
N VAL A 305 1.77 -15.73 -19.12
CA VAL A 305 2.16 -16.33 -17.84
C VAL A 305 3.54 -15.79 -17.51
N LEU A 306 3.67 -15.13 -16.40
CA LEU A 306 4.95 -14.61 -15.95
C LEU A 306 5.63 -15.66 -15.05
N VAL A 307 6.86 -15.98 -15.38
CA VAL A 307 7.66 -16.97 -14.66
C VAL A 307 8.99 -16.33 -14.28
N TYR A 308 9.29 -16.30 -12.99
CA TYR A 308 10.58 -15.87 -12.46
C TYR A 308 11.40 -17.09 -12.08
N LEU A 309 12.66 -17.10 -12.49
CA LEU A 309 13.63 -18.11 -12.09
C LEU A 309 14.69 -17.46 -11.20
N THR A 310 14.97 -18.05 -10.07
CA THR A 310 16.08 -17.62 -9.19
C THR A 310 17.46 -17.93 -9.79
N ASN A 311 17.52 -18.88 -10.72
CA ASN A 311 18.73 -19.21 -11.46
C ASN A 311 18.36 -19.45 -12.95
N PRO A 312 19.25 -19.14 -13.91
CA PRO A 312 19.02 -19.49 -15.31
C PRO A 312 18.70 -20.96 -15.49
N GLY A 313 17.63 -21.28 -16.24
CA GLY A 313 17.19 -22.64 -16.47
C GLY A 313 16.09 -22.75 -17.52
N ASP A 314 15.87 -23.96 -18.01
CA ASP A 314 14.85 -24.23 -19.00
C ASP A 314 13.46 -24.30 -18.37
N VAL A 315 12.49 -23.61 -18.97
CA VAL A 315 11.09 -23.64 -18.54
C VAL A 315 10.23 -24.34 -19.59
N THR A 316 9.38 -25.26 -19.16
CA THR A 316 8.37 -25.89 -20.00
C THR A 316 6.98 -25.55 -19.48
N LEU A 317 6.18 -24.86 -20.29
CA LEU A 317 4.77 -24.56 -20.01
C LEU A 317 3.88 -25.59 -20.73
N GLU A 318 3.05 -26.29 -19.98
CA GLU A 318 2.04 -27.22 -20.50
C GLU A 318 0.64 -26.68 -20.25
N VAL A 319 -0.16 -26.56 -21.29
CA VAL A 319 -1.59 -26.23 -21.21
C VAL A 319 -2.40 -27.51 -21.33
N ARG A 320 -3.26 -27.75 -20.35
CA ARG A 320 -4.13 -28.94 -20.32
C ARG A 320 -5.60 -28.52 -20.27
N ASN A 321 -6.48 -29.31 -20.87
CA ASN A 321 -7.91 -29.07 -20.78
C ASN A 321 -8.47 -29.50 -19.40
N ALA A 322 -9.77 -29.25 -19.16
CA ALA A 322 -10.43 -29.64 -17.90
C ALA A 322 -10.44 -31.16 -17.61
N MET A 323 -10.17 -32.01 -18.60
CA MET A 323 -10.04 -33.46 -18.45
C MET A 323 -8.58 -33.92 -18.27
N GLY A 324 -7.63 -32.98 -18.17
CA GLY A 324 -6.20 -33.25 -17.99
C GLY A 324 -5.44 -33.57 -19.26
N ALA A 325 -6.08 -33.58 -20.43
CA ALA A 325 -5.39 -33.86 -21.70
C ALA A 325 -4.51 -32.64 -22.11
N LEU A 326 -3.29 -32.92 -22.53
CA LEU A 326 -2.34 -31.92 -23.02
C LEU A 326 -2.85 -31.28 -24.31
N VAL A 327 -2.95 -29.95 -24.31
CA VAL A 327 -3.42 -29.12 -25.43
C VAL A 327 -2.25 -28.45 -26.14
N GLN A 328 -1.29 -27.91 -25.34
CA GLN A 328 -0.15 -27.17 -25.87
C GLN A 328 1.05 -27.31 -24.96
N THR A 329 2.25 -27.26 -25.53
CA THR A 329 3.51 -27.16 -24.79
C THR A 329 4.36 -26.04 -25.39
N GLN A 330 4.94 -25.20 -24.54
CA GLN A 330 5.93 -24.20 -24.91
C GLN A 330 7.21 -24.42 -24.09
N LYS A 331 8.37 -24.23 -24.71
CA LYS A 331 9.68 -24.32 -24.06
C LYS A 331 10.42 -23.01 -24.22
N HIS A 332 11.02 -22.55 -23.13
CA HIS A 332 11.88 -21.37 -23.06
C HIS A 332 13.20 -21.77 -22.42
N ASN A 333 14.30 -21.35 -23.04
CA ASN A 333 15.67 -21.64 -22.59
C ASN A 333 16.31 -20.32 -22.13
#